data_0c7e293b42db0752a5d31d6ecfa2825b
#
_entry.id   0c7e293b42db0752a5d31d6ecfa2825b
#
_cell.length_a   1.000
_cell.length_b   1.000
_cell.length_c   1.000
_cell.angle_alpha   90.00
_cell.angle_beta   90.00
_cell.angle_gamma   90.00
#
_symmetry.space_group_name_H-M   'P 1'
#
loop_
_entity.id
_entity.type
_entity.pdbx_description
1 polymer ?
#
loop_
_entity_poly.entity_id
_entity_poly.type
_entity_poly.pdbx_seq_one_letter_code
_entity_poly.pdbx_strand_id
1 'polypeptide(L)'
;MLCQLGSFFDSYCNNHAEIKDNKFSKKFDLVINDAISSNPYFEKQNIIYNLKYWAKILEENVLESFSSKIFENKKIKSIGIIMAGNIPLVGFHDFLCVFLSGNKSDIKLSKKDSHLFTFIYSFLKEHNSDVKKYIEINDSILQDYDAVIATGNDLSANQFKKYFDKVPNIIRNSRFSVGLLNGDESDHDLKKLSFDIFMYYGLGCRSVSKLYLPKGYDINLIINSLNDWKDVINNNTYYNNYTYNKTIYLMKGERFFDTGFCIIKESNLIGSPIATVYYEYYQNKEELEKKLVANQNKIQCIVSNKIVENSIEFGSTQSPSIDDYADKINTIDFLLKLS
;
A
#
# COMPACT_ATOMS: atom_id res chain seq x y z
N MET A 1 1.58 -1.76 -24.56
CA MET A 1 2.34 -0.76 -23.78
C MET A 1 2.36 -1.09 -22.29
N LEU A 2 1.23 -1.14 -21.56
CA LEU A 2 1.22 -1.55 -20.14
C LEU A 2 1.72 -2.99 -19.96
N CYS A 3 1.32 -3.93 -20.81
CA CYS A 3 1.84 -5.30 -20.81
C CYS A 3 3.36 -5.35 -21.06
N GLN A 4 3.89 -4.47 -21.92
CA GLN A 4 5.34 -4.35 -22.14
C GLN A 4 6.06 -3.83 -20.89
N LEU A 5 5.44 -2.91 -20.13
CA LEU A 5 5.96 -2.47 -18.83
C LEU A 5 5.97 -3.64 -17.83
N GLY A 6 4.89 -4.43 -17.78
CA GLY A 6 4.81 -5.64 -16.95
C GLY A 6 5.90 -6.66 -17.28
N SER A 7 6.09 -6.95 -18.59
CA SER A 7 7.15 -7.83 -19.06
C SER A 7 8.55 -7.30 -18.73
N PHE A 8 8.75 -5.97 -18.81
CA PHE A 8 10.02 -5.34 -18.38
C PHE A 8 10.25 -5.54 -16.88
N PHE A 9 9.25 -5.32 -16.03
CA PHE A 9 9.37 -5.52 -14.59
C PHE A 9 9.67 -6.98 -14.24
N ASP A 10 8.94 -7.94 -14.84
CA ASP A 10 9.19 -9.37 -14.63
C ASP A 10 10.62 -9.76 -15.00
N SER A 11 11.05 -9.38 -16.19
CA SER A 11 12.39 -9.68 -16.69
C SER A 11 13.49 -9.03 -15.85
N TYR A 12 13.28 -7.79 -15.40
CA TYR A 12 14.22 -7.08 -14.53
C TYR A 12 14.33 -7.78 -13.15
N CYS A 13 13.21 -8.18 -12.56
CA CYS A 13 13.18 -8.82 -11.25
C CYS A 13 13.76 -10.23 -11.25
N ASN A 14 13.67 -10.95 -12.38
CA ASN A 14 14.16 -12.33 -12.53
C ASN A 14 15.57 -12.42 -13.13
N ASN A 15 16.27 -11.28 -13.33
CA ASN A 15 17.62 -11.21 -13.87
C ASN A 15 17.80 -11.98 -15.19
N HIS A 16 16.82 -11.97 -16.09
CA HIS A 16 16.97 -12.58 -17.41
C HIS A 16 18.16 -11.97 -18.16
N ALA A 17 19.06 -12.82 -18.67
CA ALA A 17 20.34 -12.42 -19.26
C ALA A 17 20.20 -11.43 -20.44
N GLU A 18 19.12 -11.54 -21.20
CA GLU A 18 18.82 -10.68 -22.35
C GLU A 18 18.59 -9.21 -22.00
N ILE A 19 18.30 -8.91 -20.73
CA ILE A 19 17.98 -7.55 -20.27
C ILE A 19 19.19 -6.84 -19.66
N LYS A 20 20.22 -7.57 -19.19
CA LYS A 20 21.40 -6.94 -18.55
C LYS A 20 22.11 -5.90 -19.43
N ASP A 21 21.99 -5.99 -20.75
CA ASP A 21 22.57 -5.03 -21.71
C ASP A 21 21.55 -4.04 -22.27
N ASN A 22 20.28 -4.10 -21.87
CA ASN A 22 19.25 -3.17 -22.33
C ASN A 22 19.46 -1.79 -21.68
N LYS A 23 19.38 -0.74 -22.50
CA LYS A 23 19.45 0.68 -22.07
C LYS A 23 18.49 1.00 -20.91
N PHE A 24 17.29 0.40 -20.91
CA PHE A 24 16.31 0.60 -19.86
C PHE A 24 16.75 0.02 -18.52
N SER A 25 17.35 -1.16 -18.50
CA SER A 25 17.76 -1.82 -17.26
C SER A 25 18.86 -1.04 -16.54
N LYS A 26 19.89 -0.58 -17.28
CA LYS A 26 20.95 0.28 -16.72
C LYS A 26 20.40 1.59 -16.16
N LYS A 27 19.45 2.21 -16.88
CA LYS A 27 18.76 3.42 -16.40
C LYS A 27 17.92 3.13 -15.17
N PHE A 28 17.27 1.97 -15.11
CA PHE A 28 16.39 1.61 -14.01
C PHE A 28 17.17 1.29 -12.72
N ASP A 29 18.36 0.72 -12.81
CA ASP A 29 19.25 0.57 -11.65
C ASP A 29 19.56 1.93 -10.98
N LEU A 30 19.82 2.97 -11.78
CA LEU A 30 20.01 4.32 -11.26
C LEU A 30 18.73 4.86 -10.60
N VAL A 31 17.58 4.66 -11.24
CA VAL A 31 16.28 5.07 -10.70
C VAL A 31 15.97 4.41 -9.35
N ILE A 32 16.26 3.12 -9.20
CA ILE A 32 16.11 2.42 -7.92
C ILE A 32 17.04 3.03 -6.85
N ASN A 33 18.29 3.30 -7.18
CA ASN A 33 19.22 3.94 -6.25
C ASN A 33 18.77 5.33 -5.83
N ASP A 34 18.24 6.13 -6.77
CA ASP A 34 17.70 7.45 -6.50
C ASP A 34 16.43 7.36 -5.62
N ALA A 35 15.56 6.38 -5.87
CA ALA A 35 14.38 6.14 -5.04
C ALA A 35 14.75 5.76 -3.61
N ILE A 36 15.74 4.87 -3.41
CA ILE A 36 16.28 4.50 -2.10
C ILE A 36 16.87 5.73 -1.38
N SER A 37 17.61 6.57 -2.11
CA SER A 37 18.20 7.79 -1.54
C SER A 37 17.16 8.82 -1.13
N SER A 38 16.01 8.87 -1.81
CA SER A 38 14.93 9.83 -1.57
C SER A 38 13.96 9.42 -0.46
N ASN A 39 13.90 8.14 -0.13
CA ASN A 39 13.02 7.62 0.93
C ASN A 39 13.79 6.65 1.85
N PRO A 40 14.00 7.00 3.13
CA PRO A 40 14.78 6.19 4.06
C PRO A 40 14.16 4.82 4.39
N TYR A 41 12.91 4.58 4.00
CA TYR A 41 12.25 3.28 4.14
C TYR A 41 12.29 2.44 2.85
N PHE A 42 12.80 3.00 1.74
CA PHE A 42 12.91 2.23 0.53
C PHE A 42 14.18 1.39 0.56
N GLU A 43 14.01 0.10 0.31
CA GLU A 43 15.09 -0.85 0.11
C GLU A 43 14.89 -1.57 -1.21
N LYS A 44 15.98 -2.00 -1.82
CA LYS A 44 15.93 -2.68 -3.11
C LYS A 44 14.99 -3.89 -3.09
N GLN A 45 15.02 -4.69 -2.03
CA GLN A 45 14.15 -5.86 -1.88
C GLN A 45 12.66 -5.50 -1.87
N ASN A 46 12.29 -4.39 -1.21
CA ASN A 46 10.91 -3.92 -1.12
C ASN A 46 10.42 -3.40 -2.49
N ILE A 47 11.28 -2.67 -3.21
CA ILE A 47 11.00 -2.22 -4.57
C ILE A 47 10.82 -3.42 -5.50
N ILE A 48 11.75 -4.40 -5.48
CA ILE A 48 11.66 -5.62 -6.30
C ILE A 48 10.38 -6.41 -6.00
N TYR A 49 9.98 -6.53 -4.73
CA TYR A 49 8.71 -7.18 -4.37
C TYR A 49 7.52 -6.46 -5.01
N ASN A 50 7.48 -5.13 -4.92
CA ASN A 50 6.43 -4.32 -5.52
C ASN A 50 6.41 -4.44 -7.05
N LEU A 51 7.57 -4.43 -7.71
CA LEU A 51 7.67 -4.60 -9.16
C LEU A 51 7.17 -5.98 -9.61
N LYS A 52 7.48 -7.05 -8.86
CA LYS A 52 6.95 -8.40 -9.14
C LYS A 52 5.42 -8.46 -9.02
N TYR A 53 4.87 -7.75 -8.05
CA TYR A 53 3.41 -7.60 -7.94
C TYR A 53 2.84 -6.89 -9.17
N TRP A 54 3.40 -5.73 -9.56
CA TRP A 54 2.93 -4.98 -10.72
C TRP A 54 3.14 -5.74 -12.03
N ALA A 55 4.20 -6.54 -12.17
CA ALA A 55 4.40 -7.40 -13.33
C ALA A 55 3.20 -8.33 -13.56
N LYS A 56 2.69 -8.95 -12.49
CA LYS A 56 1.50 -9.82 -12.55
C LYS A 56 0.20 -9.06 -12.85
N ILE A 57 0.02 -7.88 -12.25
CA ILE A 57 -1.17 -7.05 -12.49
C ILE A 57 -1.21 -6.54 -13.94
N LEU A 58 -0.05 -6.31 -14.55
CA LEU A 58 0.07 -5.81 -15.92
C LEU A 58 0.10 -6.93 -16.99
N GLU A 59 -0.18 -8.18 -16.63
CA GLU A 59 -0.40 -9.26 -17.59
C GLU A 59 -1.62 -8.99 -18.48
N GLU A 60 -1.56 -9.40 -19.73
CA GLU A 60 -2.57 -9.09 -20.75
C GLU A 60 -3.97 -9.56 -20.34
N ASN A 61 -4.09 -10.82 -19.89
CA ASN A 61 -5.34 -11.40 -19.42
C ASN A 61 -5.97 -10.63 -18.23
N VAL A 62 -5.14 -10.12 -17.31
CA VAL A 62 -5.60 -9.34 -16.15
C VAL A 62 -6.11 -7.98 -16.61
N LEU A 63 -5.35 -7.29 -17.47
CA LEU A 63 -5.72 -5.99 -18.00
C LEU A 63 -6.95 -6.05 -18.91
N GLU A 64 -7.07 -7.08 -19.76
CA GLU A 64 -8.26 -7.29 -20.59
C GLU A 64 -9.50 -7.53 -19.74
N SER A 65 -9.42 -8.44 -18.76
CA SER A 65 -10.52 -8.69 -17.83
C SER A 65 -10.94 -7.44 -17.07
N PHE A 66 -9.98 -6.63 -16.64
CA PHE A 66 -10.28 -5.36 -15.95
C PHE A 66 -10.87 -4.33 -16.89
N SER A 67 -10.30 -4.15 -18.08
CA SER A 67 -10.74 -3.16 -19.06
C SER A 67 -12.13 -3.49 -19.64
N SER A 68 -12.51 -4.77 -19.72
CA SER A 68 -13.85 -5.18 -20.19
C SER A 68 -14.99 -4.66 -19.30
N LYS A 69 -14.68 -4.27 -18.05
CA LYS A 69 -15.62 -3.67 -17.11
C LYS A 69 -15.75 -2.14 -17.27
N ILE A 70 -14.88 -1.54 -18.10
CA ILE A 70 -14.80 -0.10 -18.29
C ILE A 70 -15.52 0.24 -19.60
N PHE A 71 -16.63 0.93 -19.50
CA PHE A 71 -17.35 1.44 -20.68
C PHE A 71 -16.65 2.70 -21.20
N GLU A 72 -16.61 2.88 -22.52
CA GLU A 72 -16.03 4.07 -23.13
C GLU A 72 -16.67 5.34 -22.59
N ASN A 73 -15.87 6.24 -22.06
CA ASN A 73 -16.29 7.57 -21.71
C ASN A 73 -16.54 8.40 -22.95
N LYS A 74 -17.73 8.99 -23.06
CA LYS A 74 -18.10 9.89 -24.17
C LYS A 74 -17.31 11.21 -24.15
N LYS A 75 -16.77 11.61 -23.00
CA LYS A 75 -16.02 12.86 -22.82
C LYS A 75 -14.80 12.64 -21.94
N ILE A 76 -13.63 12.90 -22.48
CA ILE A 76 -12.35 12.82 -21.75
C ILE A 76 -12.34 13.91 -20.68
N LYS A 77 -12.07 13.51 -19.43
CA LYS A 77 -11.95 14.37 -18.25
C LYS A 77 -10.48 14.50 -17.83
N SER A 78 -10.15 15.62 -17.20
CA SER A 78 -8.85 15.83 -16.56
C SER A 78 -8.95 15.47 -15.09
N ILE A 79 -8.19 14.49 -14.62
CA ILE A 79 -8.23 13.98 -13.27
C ILE A 79 -6.92 14.33 -12.57
N GLY A 80 -7.02 15.15 -11.51
CA GLY A 80 -5.89 15.43 -10.65
C GLY A 80 -5.59 14.22 -9.75
N ILE A 81 -4.34 13.76 -9.73
CA ILE A 81 -3.91 12.64 -8.89
C ILE A 81 -2.80 13.10 -7.96
N ILE A 82 -3.04 13.11 -6.66
CA ILE A 82 -2.01 13.38 -5.65
C ILE A 82 -1.57 12.06 -5.04
N MET A 83 -0.34 11.65 -5.38
CA MET A 83 0.20 10.36 -4.95
C MET A 83 0.92 10.49 -3.60
N ALA A 84 0.67 9.56 -2.68
CA ALA A 84 1.51 9.36 -1.51
C ALA A 84 2.85 8.72 -1.91
N GLY A 85 3.79 8.64 -0.97
CA GLY A 85 5.12 8.05 -1.24
C GLY A 85 5.67 7.32 -0.02
N ASN A 86 4.80 6.69 0.78
CA ASN A 86 5.20 5.91 1.96
C ASN A 86 5.67 4.49 1.60
N ILE A 87 5.15 3.92 0.53
CA ILE A 87 5.58 2.64 -0.06
C ILE A 87 5.78 2.81 -1.57
N PRO A 88 6.59 1.95 -2.24
CA PRO A 88 6.87 2.07 -3.67
C PRO A 88 5.58 2.01 -4.50
N LEU A 89 5.44 2.94 -5.44
CA LEU A 89 4.35 2.98 -6.43
C LEU A 89 2.93 2.93 -5.83
N VAL A 90 2.73 3.47 -4.62
CA VAL A 90 1.43 3.40 -3.92
C VAL A 90 0.28 4.04 -4.70
N GLY A 91 0.55 5.07 -5.49
CA GLY A 91 -0.45 5.76 -6.32
C GLY A 91 -0.64 5.16 -7.72
N PHE A 92 0.08 4.09 -8.07
CA PHE A 92 0.05 3.55 -9.43
C PHE A 92 -1.30 2.91 -9.79
N HIS A 93 -2.02 2.34 -8.82
CA HIS A 93 -3.36 1.80 -9.05
C HIS A 93 -4.37 2.89 -9.45
N ASP A 94 -4.39 4.02 -8.76
CA ASP A 94 -5.28 5.13 -9.09
C ASP A 94 -4.95 5.70 -10.49
N PHE A 95 -3.65 5.81 -10.82
CA PHE A 95 -3.22 6.15 -12.17
C PHE A 95 -3.73 5.15 -13.22
N LEU A 96 -3.60 3.83 -12.99
CA LEU A 96 -4.11 2.82 -13.91
C LEU A 96 -5.61 2.95 -14.15
N CYS A 97 -6.40 3.18 -13.10
CA CYS A 97 -7.84 3.38 -13.21
C CYS A 97 -8.16 4.59 -14.10
N VAL A 98 -7.49 5.72 -13.89
CA VAL A 98 -7.69 6.94 -14.69
C VAL A 98 -7.25 6.72 -16.14
N PHE A 99 -6.09 6.12 -16.34
CA PHE A 99 -5.53 5.89 -17.67
C PHE A 99 -6.35 4.90 -18.50
N LEU A 100 -6.75 3.76 -17.90
CA LEU A 100 -7.56 2.75 -18.57
C LEU A 100 -9.00 3.22 -18.84
N SER A 101 -9.53 4.16 -18.06
CA SER A 101 -10.84 4.78 -18.32
C SER A 101 -10.78 5.85 -19.43
N GLY A 102 -9.63 6.05 -20.08
CA GLY A 102 -9.45 7.00 -21.18
C GLY A 102 -9.39 8.48 -20.75
N ASN A 103 -9.28 8.76 -19.47
CA ASN A 103 -9.17 10.10 -18.92
C ASN A 103 -7.72 10.61 -18.91
N LYS A 104 -7.55 11.92 -18.79
CA LYS A 104 -6.23 12.54 -18.60
C LYS A 104 -5.85 12.51 -17.12
N SER A 105 -4.59 12.25 -16.83
CA SER A 105 -4.00 12.25 -15.51
C SER A 105 -3.10 13.47 -15.36
N ASP A 106 -3.46 14.40 -14.48
CA ASP A 106 -2.58 15.46 -13.98
C ASP A 106 -2.03 15.04 -12.62
N ILE A 107 -0.75 14.69 -12.58
CA ILE A 107 -0.16 13.92 -11.47
C ILE A 107 0.79 14.78 -10.68
N LYS A 108 0.52 14.88 -9.37
CA LYS A 108 1.45 15.41 -8.38
C LYS A 108 2.10 14.25 -7.62
N LEU A 109 3.37 14.03 -7.89
CA LEU A 109 4.16 12.99 -7.22
C LEU A 109 4.60 13.42 -5.82
N SER A 110 4.71 12.45 -4.93
CA SER A 110 5.40 12.65 -3.66
C SER A 110 6.90 12.75 -3.91
N LYS A 111 7.58 13.69 -3.25
CA LYS A 111 9.06 13.78 -3.28
C LYS A 111 9.73 12.50 -2.79
N LYS A 112 9.05 11.68 -1.98
CA LYS A 112 9.55 10.42 -1.44
C LYS A 112 9.45 9.25 -2.43
N ASP A 113 8.65 9.37 -3.51
CA ASP A 113 8.46 8.32 -4.52
C ASP A 113 8.17 8.93 -5.90
N SER A 114 9.03 9.85 -6.35
CA SER A 114 8.91 10.46 -7.67
C SER A 114 9.66 9.69 -8.75
N HIS A 115 10.79 9.06 -8.41
CA HIS A 115 11.71 8.46 -9.37
C HIS A 115 11.11 7.27 -10.11
N LEU A 116 10.42 6.37 -9.39
CA LEU A 116 9.84 5.17 -9.97
C LEU A 116 8.74 5.52 -10.99
N PHE A 117 7.80 6.40 -10.62
CA PHE A 117 6.72 6.79 -11.54
C PHE A 117 7.24 7.61 -12.72
N THR A 118 8.22 8.47 -12.52
CA THR A 118 8.87 9.23 -13.61
C THR A 118 9.53 8.30 -14.64
N PHE A 119 10.15 7.21 -14.17
CA PHE A 119 10.66 6.19 -15.07
C PHE A 119 9.53 5.51 -15.84
N ILE A 120 8.44 5.11 -15.18
CA ILE A 120 7.28 4.50 -15.83
C ILE A 120 6.74 5.43 -16.92
N TYR A 121 6.54 6.71 -16.63
CA TYR A 121 6.09 7.67 -17.63
C TYR A 121 7.05 7.76 -18.83
N SER A 122 8.37 7.79 -18.58
CA SER A 122 9.39 7.79 -19.64
C SER A 122 9.33 6.53 -20.48
N PHE A 123 9.15 5.38 -19.86
CA PHE A 123 8.99 4.07 -20.53
C PHE A 123 7.76 4.06 -21.44
N LEU A 124 6.61 4.46 -20.89
CA LEU A 124 5.35 4.49 -21.64
C LEU A 124 5.42 5.45 -22.84
N LYS A 125 6.04 6.62 -22.65
CA LYS A 125 6.22 7.63 -23.71
C LYS A 125 7.15 7.15 -24.82
N GLU A 126 8.17 6.34 -24.52
CA GLU A 126 9.09 5.78 -25.53
C GLU A 126 8.39 4.71 -26.39
N HIS A 127 7.43 3.96 -25.81
CA HIS A 127 6.65 2.95 -26.53
C HIS A 127 5.44 3.52 -27.26
N ASN A 128 4.90 4.66 -26.83
CA ASN A 128 3.82 5.36 -27.48
C ASN A 128 3.86 6.86 -27.17
N SER A 129 4.22 7.68 -28.15
CA SER A 129 4.34 9.13 -27.98
C SER A 129 3.02 9.83 -27.64
N ASP A 130 1.86 9.22 -27.94
CA ASP A 130 0.55 9.79 -27.63
C ASP A 130 0.21 9.80 -26.14
N VAL A 131 0.93 9.02 -25.33
CA VAL A 131 0.82 9.01 -23.86
C VAL A 131 0.94 10.42 -23.26
N LYS A 132 1.77 11.28 -23.85
CA LYS A 132 1.94 12.68 -23.43
C LYS A 132 0.65 13.51 -23.47
N LYS A 133 -0.37 13.07 -24.23
CA LYS A 133 -1.68 13.74 -24.30
C LYS A 133 -2.57 13.39 -23.10
N TYR A 134 -2.24 12.30 -22.40
CA TYR A 134 -3.02 11.73 -21.30
C TYR A 134 -2.33 11.80 -19.94
N ILE A 135 -1.02 12.03 -19.91
CA ILE A 135 -0.25 12.05 -18.66
C ILE A 135 0.56 13.34 -18.59
N GLU A 136 0.31 14.12 -17.56
CA GLU A 136 1.11 15.28 -17.17
C GLU A 136 1.60 15.11 -15.74
N ILE A 137 2.88 15.39 -15.50
CA ILE A 137 3.48 15.35 -14.17
C ILE A 137 3.81 16.78 -13.77
N ASN A 138 3.20 17.26 -12.70
CA ASN A 138 3.33 18.62 -12.21
C ASN A 138 3.94 18.68 -10.81
N ASP A 139 4.92 19.56 -10.62
CA ASP A 139 5.49 19.86 -9.30
C ASP A 139 4.69 20.93 -8.54
N SER A 140 3.85 21.67 -9.26
CA SER A 140 3.02 22.75 -8.74
C SER A 140 1.66 22.26 -8.23
N ILE A 141 0.82 23.22 -7.83
CA ILE A 141 -0.59 22.97 -7.49
C ILE A 141 -1.34 22.56 -8.76
N LEU A 142 -2.15 21.50 -8.66
CA LEU A 142 -3.03 21.05 -9.74
C LEU A 142 -3.97 22.18 -10.17
N GLN A 143 -4.17 22.32 -11.48
CA GLN A 143 -5.05 23.34 -12.09
C GLN A 143 -5.90 22.66 -13.17
N ASP A 144 -7.09 23.21 -13.42
CA ASP A 144 -7.96 22.81 -14.52
C ASP A 144 -8.35 21.32 -14.56
N TYR A 145 -8.74 20.75 -13.40
CA TYR A 145 -9.19 19.38 -13.23
C TYR A 145 -10.71 19.29 -13.09
N ASP A 146 -11.30 18.23 -13.64
CA ASP A 146 -12.73 17.91 -13.50
C ASP A 146 -13.02 17.15 -12.19
N ALA A 147 -12.06 16.38 -11.70
CA ALA A 147 -12.13 15.63 -10.44
C ALA A 147 -10.75 15.37 -9.85
N VAL A 148 -10.68 14.95 -8.59
CA VAL A 148 -9.41 14.70 -7.89
C VAL A 148 -9.43 13.37 -7.14
N ILE A 149 -8.30 12.65 -7.23
CA ILE A 149 -8.00 11.51 -6.38
C ILE A 149 -6.74 11.86 -5.57
N ALA A 150 -6.88 11.97 -4.26
CA ALA A 150 -5.77 12.39 -3.40
C ALA A 150 -5.56 11.40 -2.24
N THR A 151 -4.32 10.98 -2.05
CA THR A 151 -3.92 10.08 -0.97
C THR A 151 -2.94 10.78 -0.03
N GLY A 152 -3.22 10.74 1.27
CA GLY A 152 -2.38 11.36 2.29
C GLY A 152 -2.67 10.83 3.69
N ASN A 153 -1.90 11.31 4.68
CA ASN A 153 -2.22 11.09 6.08
C ASN A 153 -3.43 11.95 6.50
N ASP A 154 -3.95 11.76 7.71
CA ASP A 154 -5.15 12.45 8.19
C ASP A 154 -5.04 13.99 8.13
N LEU A 155 -3.86 14.55 8.42
CA LEU A 155 -3.64 15.99 8.32
C LEU A 155 -3.74 16.46 6.87
N SER A 156 -3.07 15.78 5.95
CA SER A 156 -3.13 16.08 4.51
C SER A 156 -4.53 15.88 3.95
N ALA A 157 -5.21 14.79 4.32
CA ALA A 157 -6.56 14.50 3.89
C ALA A 157 -7.56 15.59 4.32
N ASN A 158 -7.43 16.11 5.54
CA ASN A 158 -8.25 17.23 6.01
C ASN A 158 -8.00 18.53 5.23
N GLN A 159 -6.76 18.77 4.80
CA GLN A 159 -6.44 19.89 3.91
C GLN A 159 -7.01 19.67 2.52
N PHE A 160 -6.85 18.46 1.95
CA PHE A 160 -7.39 18.12 0.62
C PHE A 160 -8.92 18.25 0.59
N LYS A 161 -9.64 17.82 1.62
CA LYS A 161 -11.10 17.99 1.73
C LYS A 161 -11.52 19.46 1.62
N LYS A 162 -10.77 20.36 2.23
CA LYS A 162 -11.04 21.81 2.15
C LYS A 162 -10.68 22.40 0.78
N TYR A 163 -9.63 21.88 0.17
CA TYR A 163 -9.10 22.40 -1.10
C TYR A 163 -9.95 21.96 -2.30
N PHE A 164 -10.45 20.72 -2.26
CA PHE A 164 -11.15 20.06 -3.37
C PHE A 164 -12.65 19.87 -3.11
N ASP A 165 -13.25 20.62 -2.18
CA ASP A 165 -14.68 20.51 -1.82
C ASP A 165 -15.64 20.85 -2.97
N LYS A 166 -15.18 21.65 -3.93
CA LYS A 166 -15.98 22.14 -5.07
C LYS A 166 -16.02 21.21 -6.27
N VAL A 167 -15.24 20.14 -6.27
CA VAL A 167 -15.18 19.19 -7.36
C VAL A 167 -15.40 17.76 -6.87
N PRO A 168 -15.91 16.85 -7.70
CA PRO A 168 -15.93 15.44 -7.38
C PRO A 168 -14.56 14.95 -6.93
N ASN A 169 -14.48 14.23 -5.82
CA ASN A 169 -13.18 13.80 -5.31
C ASN A 169 -13.23 12.46 -4.58
N ILE A 170 -12.10 11.76 -4.61
CA ILE A 170 -11.78 10.65 -3.71
C ILE A 170 -10.59 11.10 -2.86
N ILE A 171 -10.82 11.31 -1.57
CA ILE A 171 -9.75 11.69 -0.63
C ILE A 171 -9.54 10.54 0.34
N ARG A 172 -8.39 9.89 0.22
CA ARG A 172 -7.98 8.76 1.04
C ARG A 172 -7.17 9.26 2.23
N ASN A 173 -7.54 8.77 3.41
CA ASN A 173 -6.86 9.06 4.67
C ASN A 173 -6.25 7.79 5.27
N SER A 174 -5.66 7.89 6.46
CA SER A 174 -5.03 6.76 7.13
C SER A 174 -6.05 5.67 7.44
N ARG A 175 -5.75 4.45 7.02
CA ARG A 175 -6.44 3.23 7.41
C ARG A 175 -5.45 2.18 7.90
N PHE A 176 -5.95 1.16 8.56
CA PHE A 176 -5.15 0.14 9.21
C PHE A 176 -5.70 -1.24 8.88
N SER A 177 -4.82 -2.23 8.83
CA SER A 177 -5.27 -3.61 8.69
C SER A 177 -5.14 -4.37 10.00
N VAL A 178 -6.00 -5.36 10.15
CA VAL A 178 -6.09 -6.14 11.39
C VAL A 178 -5.95 -7.64 11.11
N GLY A 179 -5.26 -8.35 11.99
CA GLY A 179 -5.19 -9.81 12.00
C GLY A 179 -6.15 -10.39 13.02
N LEU A 180 -6.93 -11.39 12.61
CA LEU A 180 -7.80 -12.15 13.50
C LEU A 180 -7.23 -13.55 13.66
N LEU A 181 -7.00 -13.95 14.91
CA LEU A 181 -6.53 -15.28 15.26
C LEU A 181 -7.60 -16.00 16.07
N ASN A 182 -7.67 -17.31 15.93
CA ASN A 182 -8.60 -18.18 16.68
C ASN A 182 -7.90 -19.19 17.60
N GLY A 183 -6.57 -19.28 17.52
CA GLY A 183 -5.75 -20.18 18.31
C GLY A 183 -5.33 -21.47 17.58
N ASP A 184 -5.81 -21.67 16.34
CA ASP A 184 -5.50 -22.85 15.53
C ASP A 184 -4.44 -22.56 14.44
N GLU A 185 -3.81 -21.37 14.48
CA GLU A 185 -2.81 -20.97 13.50
C GLU A 185 -1.56 -21.84 13.62
N SER A 186 -1.12 -22.36 12.47
CA SER A 186 0.17 -23.03 12.37
C SER A 186 1.33 -22.02 12.42
N ASP A 187 2.55 -22.51 12.73
CA ASP A 187 3.77 -21.69 12.65
C ASP A 187 3.93 -21.04 11.26
N HIS A 188 3.48 -21.72 10.20
CA HIS A 188 3.50 -21.20 8.85
C HIS A 188 2.54 -20.01 8.66
N ASP A 189 1.34 -20.09 9.25
CA ASP A 189 0.37 -19.00 9.21
C ASP A 189 0.88 -17.77 9.97
N LEU A 190 1.47 -17.99 11.15
CA LEU A 190 2.05 -16.91 11.94
C LEU A 190 3.26 -16.25 11.24
N LYS A 191 4.08 -17.01 10.51
CA LYS A 191 5.16 -16.47 9.67
C LYS A 191 4.61 -15.64 8.50
N LYS A 192 3.52 -16.06 7.87
CA LYS A 192 2.82 -15.26 6.86
C LYS A 192 2.23 -13.99 7.46
N LEU A 193 1.64 -14.07 8.64
CA LEU A 193 1.15 -12.89 9.36
C LEU A 193 2.29 -11.91 9.68
N SER A 194 3.47 -12.40 10.04
CA SER A 194 4.62 -11.52 10.28
C SER A 194 5.05 -10.77 9.01
N PHE A 195 4.93 -11.38 7.83
CA PHE A 195 5.09 -10.70 6.54
C PHE A 195 4.07 -9.56 6.37
N ASP A 196 2.79 -9.80 6.69
CA ASP A 196 1.74 -8.78 6.61
C ASP A 196 1.98 -7.61 7.59
N ILE A 197 2.71 -7.84 8.68
CA ILE A 197 3.08 -6.81 9.65
C ILE A 197 4.27 -5.98 9.15
N PHE A 198 5.34 -6.62 8.72
CA PHE A 198 6.64 -5.96 8.54
C PHE A 198 6.96 -5.56 7.11
N MET A 199 6.30 -6.14 6.12
CA MET A 199 6.53 -5.72 4.74
C MET A 199 6.32 -4.21 4.62
N TYR A 200 7.23 -3.54 3.96
CA TYR A 200 7.30 -2.07 3.91
C TYR A 200 7.36 -1.40 5.29
N TYR A 201 7.97 -2.06 6.29
CA TYR A 201 8.12 -1.53 7.66
C TYR A 201 6.79 -1.19 8.36
N GLY A 202 5.70 -1.80 7.94
CA GLY A 202 4.37 -1.51 8.48
C GLY A 202 3.76 -0.17 8.01
N LEU A 203 4.32 0.45 6.97
CA LEU A 203 3.93 1.80 6.51
C LEU A 203 2.67 1.84 5.64
N GLY A 204 2.28 0.72 5.04
CA GLY A 204 1.11 0.66 4.17
C GLY A 204 -0.20 0.55 4.96
N CYS A 205 -1.30 1.08 4.43
CA CYS A 205 -2.63 0.87 5.04
C CYS A 205 -3.04 -0.62 5.09
N ARG A 206 -2.42 -1.46 4.26
CA ARG A 206 -2.60 -2.92 4.25
C ARG A 206 -1.69 -3.66 5.23
N SER A 207 -0.70 -2.98 5.84
CA SER A 207 0.13 -3.60 6.87
C SER A 207 -0.68 -3.82 8.14
N VAL A 208 -0.58 -5.02 8.71
CA VAL A 208 -1.29 -5.39 9.93
C VAL A 208 -0.67 -4.66 11.11
N SER A 209 -1.45 -3.82 11.77
CA SER A 209 -1.03 -3.01 12.91
C SER A 209 -1.71 -3.41 14.22
N LYS A 210 -2.76 -4.25 14.14
CA LYS A 210 -3.48 -4.76 15.31
C LYS A 210 -3.88 -6.22 15.12
N LEU A 211 -3.80 -6.98 16.22
CA LEU A 211 -4.22 -8.37 16.31
C LEU A 211 -5.40 -8.50 17.27
N TYR A 212 -6.41 -9.25 16.88
CA TYR A 212 -7.48 -9.72 17.76
C TYR A 212 -7.22 -11.19 18.11
N LEU A 213 -7.11 -11.48 19.38
CA LEU A 213 -6.71 -12.76 19.94
C LEU A 213 -7.84 -13.36 20.77
N PRO A 214 -8.11 -14.67 20.70
CA PRO A 214 -9.05 -15.28 21.62
C PRO A 214 -8.52 -15.19 23.05
N LYS A 215 -9.41 -15.11 24.02
CA LYS A 215 -9.02 -15.10 25.44
C LYS A 215 -8.17 -16.31 25.79
N GLY A 216 -7.03 -16.06 26.45
CA GLY A 216 -6.08 -17.11 26.84
C GLY A 216 -5.08 -17.49 25.75
N TYR A 217 -5.07 -16.78 24.59
CA TYR A 217 -4.06 -16.98 23.57
C TYR A 217 -2.65 -16.73 24.11
N ASP A 218 -1.72 -17.64 23.81
CA ASP A 218 -0.32 -17.46 24.20
C ASP A 218 0.38 -16.48 23.25
N ILE A 219 0.60 -15.26 23.72
CA ILE A 219 1.26 -14.19 22.97
C ILE A 219 2.70 -14.54 22.54
N ASN A 220 3.36 -15.50 23.22
CA ASN A 220 4.70 -15.93 22.86
C ASN A 220 4.74 -16.61 21.49
N LEU A 221 3.65 -17.22 21.02
CA LEU A 221 3.57 -17.78 19.68
C LEU A 221 3.76 -16.69 18.61
N ILE A 222 3.12 -15.53 18.82
CA ILE A 222 3.30 -14.37 17.94
C ILE A 222 4.73 -13.84 18.07
N ILE A 223 5.21 -13.58 19.28
CA ILE A 223 6.57 -13.06 19.51
C ILE A 223 7.62 -13.90 18.77
N ASN A 224 7.51 -15.22 18.87
CA ASN A 224 8.44 -16.14 18.23
C ASN A 224 8.35 -16.09 16.70
N SER A 225 7.15 -15.93 16.14
CA SER A 225 6.96 -15.87 14.69
C SER A 225 7.53 -14.59 14.04
N LEU A 226 7.73 -13.53 14.83
CA LEU A 226 8.29 -12.27 14.33
C LEU A 226 9.81 -12.33 14.14
N ASN A 227 10.53 -13.30 14.69
CA ASN A 227 12.00 -13.33 14.72
C ASN A 227 12.67 -13.31 13.33
N ASP A 228 11.99 -13.83 12.30
CA ASP A 228 12.51 -13.80 10.93
C ASP A 228 12.66 -12.35 10.39
N TRP A 229 12.03 -11.37 11.07
CA TRP A 229 12.05 -9.96 10.71
C TRP A 229 12.94 -9.09 11.59
N LYS A 230 13.75 -9.67 12.47
CA LYS A 230 14.62 -8.92 13.40
C LYS A 230 15.51 -7.88 12.69
N ASP A 231 15.89 -8.13 11.44
CA ASP A 231 16.78 -7.26 10.67
C ASP A 231 16.14 -5.93 10.24
N VAL A 232 14.81 -5.75 10.37
CA VAL A 232 14.15 -4.45 10.15
C VAL A 232 14.71 -3.34 11.04
N ILE A 233 15.28 -3.71 12.20
CA ILE A 233 15.91 -2.77 13.13
C ILE A 233 17.17 -2.11 12.56
N ASN A 234 17.80 -2.70 11.53
CA ASN A 234 18.95 -2.15 10.86
C ASN A 234 18.62 -0.91 10.02
N ASN A 235 17.35 -0.68 9.71
CA ASN A 235 16.92 0.59 9.12
C ASN A 235 16.90 1.68 10.18
N ASN A 236 17.74 2.70 10.03
CA ASN A 236 17.90 3.78 11.02
C ASN A 236 16.58 4.51 11.34
N THR A 237 15.73 4.72 10.35
CA THR A 237 14.46 5.41 10.55
C THR A 237 13.47 4.55 11.31
N TYR A 238 13.44 3.25 11.05
CA TYR A 238 12.66 2.28 11.81
C TYR A 238 13.17 2.19 13.26
N TYR A 239 14.49 2.06 13.45
CA TYR A 239 15.13 2.04 14.78
C TYR A 239 14.79 3.27 15.62
N ASN A 240 14.82 4.45 15.02
CA ASN A 240 14.45 5.68 15.69
C ASN A 240 12.98 5.67 16.16
N ASN A 241 12.06 5.16 15.32
CA ASN A 241 10.65 5.00 15.69
C ASN A 241 10.46 3.97 16.82
N TYR A 242 11.16 2.82 16.73
CA TYR A 242 11.14 1.81 17.78
C TYR A 242 11.62 2.40 19.11
N THR A 243 12.77 3.04 19.13
CA THR A 243 13.35 3.64 20.34
C THR A 243 12.45 4.73 20.92
N TYR A 244 11.89 5.59 20.07
CA TYR A 244 10.97 6.65 20.48
C TYR A 244 9.71 6.07 21.14
N ASN A 245 9.03 5.11 20.49
CA ASN A 245 7.82 4.52 21.01
C ASN A 245 8.07 3.73 22.30
N LYS A 246 9.17 2.97 22.38
CA LYS A 246 9.59 2.27 23.60
C LYS A 246 9.79 3.23 24.75
N THR A 247 10.49 4.34 24.51
CA THR A 247 10.73 5.38 25.53
C THR A 247 9.42 5.98 26.03
N ILE A 248 8.50 6.34 25.11
CA ILE A 248 7.19 6.90 25.49
C ILE A 248 6.39 5.92 26.36
N TYR A 249 6.35 4.63 26.03
CA TYR A 249 5.62 3.64 26.80
C TYR A 249 6.26 3.41 28.18
N LEU A 250 7.59 3.37 28.28
CA LEU A 250 8.30 3.27 29.54
C LEU A 250 8.03 4.50 30.44
N MET A 251 8.08 5.70 29.89
CA MET A 251 7.79 6.95 30.65
C MET A 251 6.36 6.99 31.17
N LYS A 252 5.41 6.42 30.44
CA LYS A 252 4.00 6.31 30.85
C LYS A 252 3.72 5.16 31.80
N GLY A 253 4.70 4.31 32.11
CA GLY A 253 4.52 3.10 32.90
C GLY A 253 3.61 2.04 32.26
N GLU A 254 3.48 2.06 30.93
CA GLU A 254 2.63 1.12 30.18
C GLU A 254 3.32 -0.25 30.06
N ARG A 255 2.53 -1.32 30.13
CA ARG A 255 3.03 -2.68 29.94
C ARG A 255 3.09 -3.04 28.47
N PHE A 256 4.16 -3.68 28.04
CA PHE A 256 4.33 -4.20 26.68
C PHE A 256 5.38 -5.31 26.65
N PHE A 257 5.37 -6.11 25.60
CA PHE A 257 6.43 -7.05 25.27
C PHE A 257 7.39 -6.40 24.30
N ASP A 258 8.67 -6.57 24.54
CA ASP A 258 9.75 -6.02 23.75
C ASP A 258 10.53 -7.14 23.08
N THR A 259 10.49 -7.22 21.74
CA THR A 259 11.22 -8.23 20.99
C THR A 259 12.66 -7.81 20.62
N GLY A 260 13.06 -6.57 20.99
CA GLY A 260 14.34 -5.96 20.57
C GLY A 260 14.25 -5.19 19.25
N PHE A 261 13.19 -5.38 18.48
CA PHE A 261 12.95 -4.68 17.22
C PHE A 261 11.48 -4.27 17.00
N CYS A 262 10.57 -4.80 17.76
CA CYS A 262 9.14 -4.48 17.72
C CYS A 262 8.55 -4.50 19.12
N ILE A 263 7.58 -3.65 19.38
CA ILE A 263 6.82 -3.56 20.61
C ILE A 263 5.46 -4.23 20.39
N ILE A 264 5.07 -5.14 21.28
CA ILE A 264 3.75 -5.77 21.25
C ILE A 264 2.98 -5.30 22.47
N LYS A 265 1.87 -4.62 22.27
CA LYS A 265 1.18 -3.90 23.34
C LYS A 265 -0.32 -4.12 23.31
N GLU A 266 -0.91 -4.42 24.45
CA GLU A 266 -2.36 -4.44 24.57
C GLU A 266 -2.95 -3.03 24.41
N SER A 267 -3.93 -2.89 23.54
CA SER A 267 -4.57 -1.60 23.25
C SER A 267 -5.91 -1.78 22.56
N ASN A 268 -6.88 -0.92 22.86
CA ASN A 268 -8.16 -0.82 22.16
C ASN A 268 -8.11 0.07 20.91
N LEU A 269 -7.00 0.77 20.68
CA LEU A 269 -6.80 1.56 19.47
C LEU A 269 -6.65 0.64 18.26
N ILE A 270 -7.11 1.10 17.08
CA ILE A 270 -7.08 0.31 15.85
C ILE A 270 -5.73 0.38 15.13
N GLY A 271 -5.05 1.49 15.19
CA GLY A 271 -3.77 1.71 14.52
C GLY A 271 -2.64 1.89 15.50
N SER A 272 -1.56 1.14 15.33
CA SER A 272 -0.33 1.28 16.09
C SER A 272 0.68 2.17 15.36
N PRO A 273 1.59 2.83 16.08
CA PRO A 273 2.72 3.52 15.46
C PRO A 273 3.73 2.50 14.89
N ILE A 274 4.64 2.99 14.05
CA ILE A 274 5.72 2.18 13.46
C ILE A 274 6.50 1.46 14.56
N ALA A 275 6.95 0.24 14.27
CA ALA A 275 7.65 -0.65 15.21
C ALA A 275 6.81 -1.05 16.44
N THR A 276 5.50 -0.96 16.33
CA THR A 276 4.57 -1.42 17.36
C THR A 276 3.44 -2.21 16.72
N VAL A 277 3.03 -3.30 17.34
CA VAL A 277 1.83 -4.06 17.00
C VAL A 277 0.91 -4.05 18.21
N TYR A 278 -0.31 -3.60 18.04
CA TYR A 278 -1.31 -3.69 19.09
C TYR A 278 -1.97 -5.06 19.10
N TYR A 279 -2.43 -5.51 20.26
CA TYR A 279 -3.32 -6.65 20.36
C TYR A 279 -4.46 -6.36 21.32
N GLU A 280 -5.55 -7.14 21.19
CA GLU A 280 -6.71 -7.06 22.05
C GLU A 280 -7.37 -8.44 22.11
N TYR A 281 -7.76 -8.86 23.30
CA TYR A 281 -8.46 -10.13 23.47
C TYR A 281 -9.96 -9.98 23.19
N TYR A 282 -10.56 -11.04 22.65
CA TYR A 282 -12.01 -11.18 22.52
C TYR A 282 -12.47 -12.48 23.20
N GLN A 283 -13.71 -12.48 23.72
CA GLN A 283 -14.28 -13.62 24.43
C GLN A 283 -15.00 -14.60 23.50
N ASN A 284 -15.67 -14.07 22.47
CA ASN A 284 -16.46 -14.82 21.51
C ASN A 284 -16.58 -14.06 20.18
N LYS A 285 -17.16 -14.73 19.19
CA LYS A 285 -17.30 -14.20 17.84
C LYS A 285 -18.18 -12.94 17.80
N GLU A 286 -19.25 -12.86 18.57
CA GLU A 286 -20.15 -11.71 18.59
C GLU A 286 -19.45 -10.44 19.10
N GLU A 287 -18.57 -10.57 20.11
CA GLU A 287 -17.76 -9.44 20.58
C GLU A 287 -16.78 -8.99 19.51
N LEU A 288 -16.09 -9.94 18.85
CA LEU A 288 -15.17 -9.64 17.76
C LEU A 288 -15.87 -8.88 16.62
N GLU A 289 -17.02 -9.38 16.17
CA GLU A 289 -17.81 -8.74 15.09
C GLU A 289 -18.24 -7.31 15.48
N LYS A 290 -18.67 -7.08 16.72
CA LYS A 290 -19.00 -5.73 17.22
C LYS A 290 -17.80 -4.80 17.17
N LYS A 291 -16.60 -5.28 17.56
CA LYS A 291 -15.35 -4.48 17.49
C LYS A 291 -14.97 -4.15 16.04
N LEU A 292 -15.14 -5.10 15.12
CA LEU A 292 -14.86 -4.89 13.69
C LEU A 292 -15.84 -3.87 13.07
N VAL A 293 -17.14 -4.01 13.35
CA VAL A 293 -18.18 -3.09 12.86
C VAL A 293 -17.94 -1.68 13.39
N ALA A 294 -17.62 -1.52 14.68
CA ALA A 294 -17.33 -0.21 15.28
C ALA A 294 -16.13 0.50 14.63
N ASN A 295 -15.20 -0.24 14.04
CA ASN A 295 -14.00 0.28 13.41
C ASN A 295 -13.97 0.14 11.88
N GLN A 296 -15.06 -0.29 11.24
CA GLN A 296 -15.09 -0.62 9.80
C GLN A 296 -14.57 0.51 8.89
N ASN A 297 -14.80 1.76 9.26
CA ASN A 297 -14.35 2.93 8.50
C ASN A 297 -12.84 3.21 8.64
N LYS A 298 -12.16 2.55 9.59
CA LYS A 298 -10.73 2.66 9.82
C LYS A 298 -9.96 1.41 9.35
N ILE A 299 -10.67 0.32 9.05
CA ILE A 299 -10.07 -0.95 8.64
C ILE A 299 -10.00 -1.00 7.12
N GLN A 300 -8.78 -1.19 6.59
CA GLN A 300 -8.51 -1.42 5.17
C GLN A 300 -8.80 -2.86 4.81
N CYS A 301 -8.14 -3.79 5.45
CA CYS A 301 -8.40 -5.22 5.26
C CYS A 301 -8.31 -6.00 6.58
N ILE A 302 -8.89 -7.18 6.56
CA ILE A 302 -8.90 -8.13 7.66
C ILE A 302 -8.18 -9.38 7.18
N VAL A 303 -7.21 -9.85 7.95
CA VAL A 303 -6.44 -11.06 7.65
C VAL A 303 -6.84 -12.16 8.60
N SER A 304 -7.24 -13.32 8.12
CA SER A 304 -7.59 -14.45 8.97
C SER A 304 -7.69 -15.76 8.20
N ASN A 305 -7.67 -16.90 8.89
CA ASN A 305 -8.05 -18.19 8.34
C ASN A 305 -9.58 -18.33 8.29
N LYS A 306 -10.26 -17.48 7.51
CA LYS A 306 -11.71 -17.52 7.27
C LYS A 306 -12.59 -17.41 8.53
N ILE A 307 -12.11 -16.71 9.57
CA ILE A 307 -12.89 -16.45 10.80
C ILE A 307 -14.12 -15.60 10.51
N VAL A 308 -13.96 -14.62 9.58
CA VAL A 308 -15.03 -13.75 9.08
C VAL A 308 -15.06 -13.79 7.56
N GLU A 309 -16.26 -13.53 7.00
CA GLU A 309 -16.41 -13.36 5.56
C GLU A 309 -15.59 -12.15 5.07
N ASN A 310 -15.11 -12.23 3.83
CA ASN A 310 -14.27 -11.19 3.19
C ASN A 310 -12.94 -10.92 3.89
N SER A 311 -12.44 -11.84 4.73
CA SER A 311 -11.05 -11.80 5.15
C SER A 311 -10.14 -12.33 4.06
N ILE A 312 -8.92 -11.78 4.01
CA ILE A 312 -7.86 -12.27 3.13
C ILE A 312 -6.96 -13.25 3.89
N GLU A 313 -6.28 -14.12 3.17
CA GLU A 313 -5.36 -15.08 3.76
C GLU A 313 -4.10 -14.39 4.31
N PHE A 314 -3.51 -14.97 5.37
CA PHE A 314 -2.23 -14.52 5.88
C PHE A 314 -1.15 -14.51 4.79
N GLY A 315 -0.33 -13.46 4.76
CA GLY A 315 0.74 -13.25 3.77
C GLY A 315 0.28 -12.61 2.47
N SER A 316 -1.01 -12.23 2.35
CA SER A 316 -1.58 -11.74 1.09
C SER A 316 -1.91 -10.25 1.08
N THR A 317 -1.69 -9.52 2.18
CA THR A 317 -2.08 -8.11 2.30
C THR A 317 -1.45 -7.20 1.25
N GLN A 318 -0.23 -7.51 0.83
CA GLN A 318 0.56 -6.67 -0.08
C GLN A 318 0.42 -7.08 -1.56
N SER A 319 -0.49 -8.01 -1.83
CA SER A 319 -0.77 -8.49 -3.20
C SER A 319 -2.27 -8.48 -3.50
N PRO A 320 -2.94 -7.31 -3.40
CA PRO A 320 -4.37 -7.19 -3.70
C PRO A 320 -4.64 -7.50 -5.18
N SER A 321 -5.86 -7.94 -5.52
CA SER A 321 -6.26 -8.00 -6.92
C SER A 321 -6.43 -6.59 -7.50
N ILE A 322 -6.45 -6.46 -8.82
CA ILE A 322 -6.66 -5.16 -9.49
C ILE A 322 -8.03 -4.56 -9.16
N ASP A 323 -9.00 -5.39 -8.79
CA ASP A 323 -10.36 -4.99 -8.38
C ASP A 323 -10.48 -4.68 -6.88
N ASP A 324 -9.41 -4.85 -6.10
CA ASP A 324 -9.42 -4.54 -4.67
C ASP A 324 -9.02 -3.07 -4.44
N TYR A 325 -10.00 -2.20 -4.59
CA TYR A 325 -9.83 -0.76 -4.48
C TYR A 325 -9.50 -0.34 -3.04
N ALA A 326 -8.57 0.62 -2.93
CA ALA A 326 -8.27 1.24 -1.64
C ALA A 326 -9.54 1.91 -1.06
N ASP A 327 -9.70 1.83 0.27
CA ASP A 327 -10.83 2.34 1.03
C ASP A 327 -12.19 1.75 0.64
N LYS A 328 -12.21 0.66 -0.14
CA LYS A 328 -13.42 0.05 -0.71
C LYS A 328 -14.20 1.01 -1.62
N ILE A 329 -13.53 2.03 -2.16
CA ILE A 329 -14.13 2.98 -3.10
C ILE A 329 -13.74 2.55 -4.51
N ASN A 330 -14.72 2.09 -5.30
CA ASN A 330 -14.49 1.73 -6.69
C ASN A 330 -14.13 2.98 -7.51
N THR A 331 -12.85 3.11 -7.81
CA THR A 331 -12.31 4.25 -8.57
C THR A 331 -12.87 4.30 -9.99
N ILE A 332 -13.09 3.14 -10.64
CA ILE A 332 -13.68 3.09 -11.99
C ILE A 332 -15.12 3.60 -11.98
N ASP A 333 -15.95 3.14 -11.04
CA ASP A 333 -17.34 3.62 -10.91
C ASP A 333 -17.39 5.13 -10.66
N PHE A 334 -16.44 5.66 -9.87
CA PHE A 334 -16.34 7.10 -9.64
C PHE A 334 -16.03 7.83 -10.95
N LEU A 335 -15.05 7.36 -11.72
CA LEU A 335 -14.64 7.98 -12.98
C LEU A 335 -15.75 7.92 -14.05
N LEU A 336 -16.47 6.80 -14.14
CA LEU A 336 -17.58 6.64 -15.08
C LEU A 336 -18.77 7.57 -14.78
N LYS A 337 -18.97 7.93 -13.50
CA LYS A 337 -20.03 8.89 -13.10
C LYS A 337 -19.71 10.35 -13.41
N LEU A 338 -18.48 10.66 -13.81
CA LEU A 338 -18.05 12.00 -14.21
C LEU A 338 -18.43 12.34 -15.66
N SER A 339 -18.88 11.35 -16.41
CA SER A 339 -19.22 11.47 -17.84
C SER A 339 -20.51 12.24 -18.08
#